data_d465a9eb9e85e10d5114f1406641dece
#
_entry.id   d465a9eb9e85e10d5114f1406641dece
#
_cell.length_a   1.000
_cell.length_b   1.000
_cell.length_c   1.000
_cell.angle_alpha   90.00
_cell.angle_beta   90.00
_cell.angle_gamma   90.00
#
_symmetry.space_group_name_H-M   'P 1'
#
loop_
_entity.id
_entity.type
_entity.pdbx_description
1 polymer ?
#
loop_
_entity_poly.entity_id
_entity_poly.type
_entity_poly.pdbx_seq_one_letter_code
_entity_poly.pdbx_strand_id
1 'polypeptide(L)'
;MPKTNKSDVRYLYNTNPLLNEYSYYHFAGPEIIGLKTGTKDKAGACLITSAKKDGYTYIAIAMKGVTDYYLEGEGRNTAFLTCGYMLRWAFNNMEMKVLADTERILGEVSVEYGRSYD
;
A
#
# COMPACT_ATOMS: atom_id res chain seq x y z
N MET A 1 -21.22 -7.66 11.10
CA MET A 1 -22.20 -6.57 10.89
C MET A 1 -23.51 -6.96 11.56
N PRO A 2 -24.27 -5.99 12.10
CA PRO A 2 -25.51 -6.28 12.80
C PRO A 2 -26.54 -6.94 11.90
N LYS A 3 -27.50 -7.63 12.53
CA LYS A 3 -28.67 -8.23 11.87
C LYS A 3 -29.48 -7.16 11.14
N THR A 4 -30.00 -7.49 9.98
CA THR A 4 -30.91 -6.64 9.20
C THR A 4 -32.27 -7.31 9.06
N ASN A 5 -33.26 -6.58 8.54
CA ASN A 5 -34.59 -7.14 8.24
C ASN A 5 -34.58 -8.19 7.10
N LYS A 6 -33.49 -8.34 6.38
CA LYS A 6 -33.33 -9.26 5.24
C LYS A 6 -32.37 -10.41 5.48
N SER A 7 -31.55 -10.36 6.51
CA SER A 7 -30.55 -11.39 6.80
C SER A 7 -30.14 -11.39 8.26
N ASP A 8 -29.74 -12.55 8.75
CA ASP A 8 -29.11 -12.71 10.05
C ASP A 8 -27.73 -12.03 10.13
N VAL A 9 -26.96 -12.32 11.17
CA VAL A 9 -25.60 -11.80 11.31
C VAL A 9 -24.78 -12.09 10.06
N ARG A 10 -24.15 -11.07 9.49
CA ARG A 10 -23.32 -11.19 8.31
C ARG A 10 -21.86 -11.12 8.70
N TYR A 11 -21.11 -12.12 8.27
CA TYR A 11 -19.65 -12.14 8.37
C TYR A 11 -19.06 -11.52 7.10
N LEU A 12 -18.23 -10.51 7.27
CA LEU A 12 -17.50 -9.88 6.18
C LEU A 12 -16.04 -10.23 6.31
N TYR A 13 -15.48 -10.80 5.25
CA TYR A 13 -14.06 -11.11 5.17
C TYR A 13 -13.37 -10.10 4.25
N ASN A 14 -12.15 -9.71 4.62
CA ASN A 14 -11.34 -8.88 3.77
C ASN A 14 -10.87 -9.69 2.56
N THR A 15 -11.04 -9.13 1.37
CA THR A 15 -10.65 -9.78 0.12
C THR A 15 -9.18 -9.60 -0.25
N ASN A 16 -8.42 -8.80 0.53
CA ASN A 16 -6.99 -8.64 0.32
C ASN A 16 -6.22 -9.77 1.03
N PRO A 17 -5.65 -10.73 0.28
CA PRO A 17 -4.99 -11.88 0.88
C PRO A 17 -3.65 -11.56 1.56
N LEU A 18 -3.08 -10.37 1.34
CA LEU A 18 -1.87 -9.94 2.06
C LEU A 18 -2.12 -9.77 3.57
N LEU A 19 -3.39 -9.55 3.96
CA LEU A 19 -3.83 -9.46 5.36
C LEU A 19 -4.01 -10.80 6.05
N ASN A 20 -4.16 -11.87 5.27
CA ASN A 20 -4.48 -13.18 5.82
C ASN A 20 -3.19 -13.96 6.09
N GLU A 21 -2.90 -14.23 7.37
CA GLU A 21 -1.70 -14.97 7.81
C GLU A 21 -1.62 -16.40 7.27
N TYR A 22 -2.75 -17.00 6.89
CA TYR A 22 -2.80 -18.34 6.29
C TYR A 22 -2.71 -18.29 4.75
N SER A 23 -2.64 -17.11 4.16
CA SER A 23 -2.53 -16.96 2.72
C SER A 23 -1.10 -17.12 2.23
N TYR A 24 -0.94 -17.75 1.06
CA TYR A 24 0.34 -17.74 0.34
C TYR A 24 0.89 -16.31 0.10
N TYR A 25 0.00 -15.33 0.00
CA TYR A 25 0.33 -13.92 -0.22
C TYR A 25 0.62 -13.16 1.06
N HIS A 26 0.58 -13.82 2.22
CA HIS A 26 0.79 -13.15 3.50
C HIS A 26 2.04 -12.28 3.49
N PHE A 27 1.88 -11.05 3.92
CA PHE A 27 2.97 -10.08 3.98
C PHE A 27 3.44 -9.89 5.41
N ALA A 28 4.46 -10.66 5.78
CA ALA A 28 5.03 -10.60 7.13
C ALA A 28 5.90 -9.36 7.34
N GLY A 29 5.77 -8.76 8.51
CA GLY A 29 6.59 -7.65 8.98
C GLY A 29 5.82 -6.32 9.04
N PRO A 30 5.73 -5.53 7.96
CA PRO A 30 4.94 -4.31 7.95
C PRO A 30 3.45 -4.56 8.13
N GLU A 31 2.75 -3.66 8.81
CA GLU A 31 1.30 -3.73 8.97
C GLU A 31 0.60 -3.42 7.64
N ILE A 32 -0.13 -4.38 7.08
CA ILE A 32 -1.00 -4.14 5.93
C ILE A 32 -2.30 -3.46 6.40
N ILE A 33 -2.61 -2.29 5.83
CA ILE A 33 -3.77 -1.49 6.23
C ILE A 33 -5.00 -1.77 5.35
N GLY A 34 -4.82 -2.29 4.18
CA GLY A 34 -5.87 -2.58 3.20
C GLY A 34 -5.32 -2.33 1.81
N LEU A 35 -6.04 -2.03 0.81
CA LEU A 35 -7.23 -1.22 0.60
C LEU A 35 -8.30 -1.98 -0.19
N LYS A 36 -8.08 -2.16 -1.54
CA LYS A 36 -9.14 -2.65 -2.44
C LYS A 36 -8.62 -3.64 -3.47
N THR A 37 -9.31 -4.75 -3.61
CA THR A 37 -9.13 -5.71 -4.71
C THR A 37 -10.17 -5.45 -5.80
N GLY A 38 -9.87 -5.85 -7.02
CA GLY A 38 -10.82 -5.84 -8.13
C GLY A 38 -10.40 -6.81 -9.22
N THR A 39 -11.37 -7.44 -9.86
CA THR A 39 -11.12 -8.31 -11.02
C THR A 39 -12.21 -8.09 -12.04
N LYS A 40 -11.83 -7.90 -13.31
CA LYS A 40 -12.71 -7.81 -14.46
C LYS A 40 -12.01 -8.40 -15.69
N ASP A 41 -12.76 -8.94 -16.62
CA ASP A 41 -12.24 -9.65 -17.80
C ASP A 41 -11.23 -8.80 -18.60
N LYS A 42 -11.53 -7.53 -18.83
CA LYS A 42 -10.62 -6.60 -19.55
C LYS A 42 -9.53 -5.99 -18.68
N ALA A 43 -9.82 -5.74 -17.41
CA ALA A 43 -8.90 -5.09 -16.49
C ALA A 43 -7.92 -6.07 -15.82
N GLY A 44 -8.21 -7.38 -15.88
CA GLY A 44 -7.47 -8.38 -15.14
C GLY A 44 -7.65 -8.25 -13.63
N ALA A 45 -6.77 -8.86 -12.89
CA ALA A 45 -6.72 -8.72 -11.44
C ALA A 45 -6.02 -7.41 -11.05
N CYS A 46 -6.62 -6.69 -10.12
CA CYS A 46 -6.11 -5.41 -9.64
C CYS A 46 -6.05 -5.42 -8.11
N LEU A 47 -5.03 -4.80 -7.57
CA LEU A 47 -4.89 -4.57 -6.14
C LEU A 47 -4.35 -3.15 -5.89
N ILE A 48 -4.98 -2.46 -4.96
CA ILE A 48 -4.40 -1.30 -4.28
C ILE A 48 -4.24 -1.72 -2.83
N THR A 49 -3.04 -1.64 -2.31
CA THR A 49 -2.74 -1.98 -0.92
C THR A 49 -1.79 -0.98 -0.31
N SER A 50 -1.85 -0.82 1.00
CA SER A 50 -0.90 0.00 1.74
C SER A 50 -0.33 -0.79 2.90
N ALA A 51 0.92 -0.49 3.23
CA ALA A 51 1.60 -1.07 4.37
C ALA A 51 2.33 0.02 5.16
N LYS A 52 2.36 -0.14 6.47
CA LYS A 52 3.01 0.78 7.41
C LYS A 52 4.08 0.06 8.22
N LYS A 53 5.22 0.69 8.39
CA LYS A 53 6.31 0.24 9.26
C LYS A 53 7.17 1.42 9.66
N ASP A 54 7.62 1.47 10.92
CA ASP A 54 8.57 2.47 11.44
C ASP A 54 8.17 3.93 11.14
N GLY A 55 6.86 4.23 11.19
CA GLY A 55 6.32 5.55 10.89
C GLY A 55 6.09 5.85 9.40
N TYR A 56 6.56 5.01 8.49
CA TYR A 56 6.40 5.18 7.04
C TYR A 56 5.23 4.36 6.51
N THR A 57 4.54 4.91 5.53
CA THR A 57 3.45 4.23 4.83
C THR A 57 3.72 4.27 3.34
N TYR A 58 3.74 3.10 2.71
CA TYR A 58 3.82 2.96 1.26
C TYR A 58 2.51 2.42 0.70
N ILE A 59 2.18 2.85 -0.50
CA ILE A 59 1.03 2.37 -1.26
C ILE A 59 1.56 1.67 -2.50
N ALA A 60 1.11 0.44 -2.73
CA ALA A 60 1.41 -0.32 -3.93
C ALA A 60 0.13 -0.51 -4.75
N ILE A 61 0.24 -0.32 -6.06
CA ILE A 61 -0.85 -0.47 -7.02
C ILE A 61 -0.39 -1.40 -8.12
N ALA A 62 -1.11 -2.49 -8.32
CA ALA A 62 -0.92 -3.38 -9.45
C ALA A 62 -2.24 -3.52 -10.22
N MET A 63 -2.15 -3.39 -11.53
CA MET A 63 -3.27 -3.53 -12.45
C MET A 63 -2.94 -4.53 -13.54
N LYS A 64 -3.98 -5.11 -14.13
CA LYS A 64 -3.87 -6.07 -15.23
C LYS A 64 -3.06 -7.31 -14.86
N GLY A 65 -3.11 -7.71 -13.59
CA GLY A 65 -2.56 -8.99 -13.15
C GLY A 65 -3.34 -10.16 -13.75
N VAL A 66 -2.64 -11.26 -13.93
CA VAL A 66 -3.22 -12.53 -14.40
C VAL A 66 -3.24 -13.53 -13.25
N THR A 67 -4.13 -14.50 -13.34
CA THR A 67 -4.10 -15.67 -12.47
C THR A 67 -3.38 -16.78 -13.21
N ASP A 68 -2.21 -17.15 -12.71
CA ASP A 68 -1.41 -18.22 -13.27
C ASP A 68 -1.75 -19.54 -12.58
N TYR A 69 -2.34 -20.48 -13.33
CA TYR A 69 -2.70 -21.80 -12.83
C TYR A 69 -1.61 -22.85 -13.02
N TYR A 70 -0.48 -22.48 -13.66
CA TYR A 70 0.60 -23.44 -13.94
C TYR A 70 1.61 -23.55 -12.80
N LEU A 71 1.61 -22.63 -11.85
CA LEU A 71 2.48 -22.69 -10.70
C LEU A 71 1.81 -23.47 -9.54
N GLU A 72 2.13 -24.75 -9.43
CA GLU A 72 1.80 -25.63 -8.30
C GLU A 72 0.29 -25.86 -8.03
N GLY A 73 -0.57 -25.86 -9.06
CA GLY A 73 -1.96 -26.32 -8.95
C GLY A 73 -2.93 -25.36 -8.27
N GLU A 74 -2.45 -24.31 -7.63
CA GLU A 74 -3.26 -23.21 -7.12
C GLU A 74 -3.02 -21.96 -7.95
N GLY A 75 -4.10 -21.44 -8.57
CA GLY A 75 -4.00 -20.24 -9.40
C GLY A 75 -3.40 -19.04 -8.62
N ARG A 76 -2.22 -18.60 -9.02
CA ARG A 76 -1.54 -17.47 -8.38
C ARG A 76 -1.89 -16.15 -9.06
N ASN A 77 -2.38 -15.21 -8.26
CA ASN A 77 -2.72 -13.88 -8.74
C ASN A 77 -1.48 -12.97 -8.71
N THR A 78 -1.02 -12.59 -9.89
CA THR A 78 0.21 -11.80 -10.04
C THR A 78 0.08 -10.38 -9.48
N ALA A 79 -1.11 -9.79 -9.41
CA ALA A 79 -1.29 -8.48 -8.79
C ALA A 79 -0.95 -8.51 -7.28
N PHE A 80 -1.32 -9.57 -6.58
CA PHE A 80 -1.01 -9.73 -5.17
C PHE A 80 0.49 -9.95 -4.93
N LEU A 81 1.12 -10.79 -5.75
CA LEU A 81 2.57 -11.01 -5.71
C LEU A 81 3.34 -9.72 -5.97
N THR A 82 2.97 -9.00 -7.04
CA THR A 82 3.63 -7.76 -7.44
C THR A 82 3.55 -6.70 -6.34
N CYS A 83 2.37 -6.49 -5.75
CA CYS A 83 2.22 -5.55 -4.64
C CYS A 83 3.07 -5.95 -3.43
N GLY A 84 3.11 -7.24 -3.07
CA GLY A 84 3.97 -7.73 -1.99
C GLY A 84 5.45 -7.48 -2.27
N TYR A 85 5.92 -7.74 -3.49
CA TYR A 85 7.31 -7.48 -3.87
C TYR A 85 7.65 -5.99 -3.86
N MET A 86 6.78 -5.12 -4.41
CA MET A 86 6.99 -3.67 -4.40
C MET A 86 7.07 -3.11 -2.99
N LEU A 87 6.17 -3.51 -2.10
CA LEU A 87 6.19 -3.07 -0.71
C LEU A 87 7.46 -3.53 0.01
N ARG A 88 7.85 -4.80 -0.17
CA ARG A 88 9.07 -5.34 0.42
C ARG A 88 10.32 -4.60 -0.09
N TRP A 89 10.38 -4.34 -1.39
CA TRP A 89 11.46 -3.56 -1.96
C TRP A 89 11.52 -2.15 -1.39
N ALA A 90 10.37 -1.46 -1.29
CA ALA A 90 10.30 -0.10 -0.77
C ALA A 90 10.79 -0.03 0.68
N PHE A 91 10.32 -0.90 1.57
CA PHE A 91 10.77 -0.93 2.97
C PHE A 91 12.25 -1.30 3.17
N ASN A 92 12.85 -2.00 2.20
CA ASN A 92 14.24 -2.40 2.29
C ASN A 92 15.20 -1.41 1.62
N ASN A 93 14.73 -0.57 0.70
CA ASN A 93 15.60 0.25 -0.14
C ASN A 93 15.30 1.75 -0.11
N MET A 94 14.16 2.16 0.45
CA MET A 94 13.79 3.58 0.53
C MET A 94 13.95 4.09 1.96
N GLU A 95 14.55 5.25 2.08
CA GLU A 95 14.74 5.98 3.34
C GLU A 95 14.20 7.39 3.18
N MET A 96 13.45 7.87 4.16
CA MET A 96 13.00 9.26 4.21
C MET A 96 14.06 10.10 4.92
N LYS A 97 14.51 11.17 4.26
CA LYS A 97 15.46 12.12 4.84
C LYS A 97 14.82 13.50 4.90
N VAL A 98 15.01 14.16 6.04
CA VAL A 98 14.68 15.59 6.15
C VAL A 98 15.71 16.38 5.35
N LEU A 99 15.28 16.97 4.24
CA LEU A 99 16.13 17.81 3.38
C LEU A 99 16.14 19.26 3.83
N ALA A 100 15.02 19.74 4.37
CA ALA A 100 14.87 21.07 4.92
C ALA A 100 13.89 21.03 6.09
N ASP A 101 14.16 21.82 7.11
CA ASP A 101 13.27 22.07 8.23
C ASP A 101 13.21 23.57 8.53
N THR A 102 12.31 23.98 9.39
CA THR A 102 12.10 25.39 9.75
C THR A 102 13.16 25.94 10.69
N GLU A 103 13.99 25.08 11.27
CA GLU A 103 15.04 25.48 12.24
C GLU A 103 16.37 25.74 11.55
N ARG A 104 16.53 25.32 10.30
CA ARG A 104 17.78 25.46 9.55
C ARG A 104 17.66 26.52 8.47
N ILE A 105 18.46 27.59 8.58
CA ILE A 105 18.63 28.56 7.51
C ILE A 105 19.32 27.89 6.33
N LEU A 106 18.64 27.79 5.20
CA LEU A 106 19.14 27.18 3.97
C LEU A 106 19.97 28.18 3.12
N GLY A 107 19.76 29.48 3.32
CA GLY A 107 20.47 30.54 2.63
C GLY A 107 19.84 31.90 2.94
N GLU A 108 20.55 32.94 2.58
CA GLU A 108 20.10 34.32 2.66
C GLU A 108 19.90 34.88 1.25
N VAL A 109 18.85 35.66 1.07
CA VAL A 109 18.54 36.34 -0.18
C VAL A 109 18.49 37.83 0.08
N SER A 110 19.27 38.61 -0.65
CA SER A 110 19.21 40.06 -0.59
C SER A 110 17.88 40.57 -1.12
N VAL A 111 17.20 41.40 -0.31
CA VAL A 111 15.95 42.03 -0.72
C VAL A 111 16.24 43.51 -1.00
N GLU A 112 16.12 43.92 -2.25
CA GLU A 112 16.17 45.32 -2.63
C GLU A 112 14.85 46.01 -2.25
N TYR A 113 14.94 47.20 -1.69
CA TYR A 113 13.80 48.00 -1.22
C TYR A 113 12.95 47.36 -0.09
N GLY A 114 13.47 46.35 0.59
CA GLY A 114 12.87 45.78 1.80
C GLY A 114 12.86 46.79 2.93
N ARG A 115 11.78 46.84 3.77
CA ARG A 115 11.80 47.55 5.04
C ARG A 115 12.42 46.66 6.11
N SER A 116 13.43 47.16 6.77
CA SER A 116 13.94 46.58 8.02
C SER A 116 12.92 46.87 9.13
N TYR A 117 12.44 45.83 9.82
CA TYR A 117 11.71 45.96 11.08
C TYR A 117 12.68 45.62 12.18
N ASP A 118 13.11 46.63 12.90
CA ASP A 118 13.89 46.47 14.13
C ASP A 118 13.03 45.94 15.27
#